data_b494534aa537f5f590e2b181a529d85f
#
_entry.id   b494534aa537f5f590e2b181a529d85f
#
_cell.length_a   1.000
_cell.length_b   1.000
_cell.length_c   1.000
_cell.angle_alpha   90.00
_cell.angle_beta   90.00
_cell.angle_gamma   90.00
#
_symmetry.space_group_name_H-M   'P 1'
#
loop_
_entity.id
_entity.type
_entity.pdbx_description
1 polymer ?
#
loop_
_entity_poly.entity_id
_entity_poly.type
_entity_poly.pdbx_seq_one_letter_code
_entity_poly.pdbx_strand_id
1 'polypeptide(L)'
;MSTAQREQQIAQAEEILGDSLKHIGFAQALYFGQYAADALPPYPDVAADAEATAAVEQLRAFCQERIDPVAIDRAARIPDDVVRGLGDLGVLGACLPKSCGGRGFSQLSYCRLIEVLGGHCGGTALFVNAHHSIGPRAIVLFGSEEQQARYLPKLATGEWLSAFALTEPEAGSDAANVQTRALPTPDGRGFVLNGEKRWITNGGIAQVLTVMARTPVPNSNDTKITAFIVTPDTPGFEIVEERMDKCGVRGSATGRLAFHDMYVPRENILGQPGKGLKIALTVLDYGRTTFGASCTGAAKFCVQRAAEHARRRVQFGQALGDFELVKDKLAYMSAGAFAMESATFQTAALIDSGSDEYMVETAMLKVFATDVLWRIINDTIQIYGGKAYFTDEPFERMMRDARINTIGEGANDVLAVFIALVGLRDVGLELKGVLDALKSPFGNFGKIGGFAGRRLGSILSTPEVPVRSASLADDAARLGRLVKSLGGQVERLLRTHQEAILDRQYLLRRVADAATELYVSACVLSRLDREQRDPHLPAAVVARNLATGRYYLQTAARRIRQNFAALWSNDDDQTTAIANLLLEGPAADAGSNGQSTGHTPGH
;
A
#
# COMPACT_ATOMS: atom_id res chain seq x y z
N MET A 1 16.90 -19.76 4.87
CA MET A 1 15.95 -19.97 6.00
C MET A 1 16.02 -21.41 6.49
N SER A 2 15.84 -21.65 7.82
CA SER A 2 15.68 -23.00 8.35
C SER A 2 14.32 -23.60 7.95
N THR A 3 14.20 -24.93 7.94
CA THR A 3 12.93 -25.63 7.63
C THR A 3 11.79 -25.19 8.56
N ALA A 4 12.05 -25.02 9.85
CA ALA A 4 11.08 -24.55 10.84
C ALA A 4 10.61 -23.10 10.57
N GLN A 5 11.51 -22.19 10.17
CA GLN A 5 11.15 -20.82 9.78
C GLN A 5 10.28 -20.81 8.52
N ARG A 6 10.55 -21.70 7.57
CA ARG A 6 9.76 -21.84 6.34
C ARG A 6 8.36 -22.36 6.63
N GLU A 7 8.24 -23.41 7.48
CA GLU A 7 6.94 -23.94 7.91
C GLU A 7 6.11 -22.89 8.66
N GLN A 8 6.75 -22.10 9.51
CA GLN A 8 6.09 -21.00 10.22
C GLN A 8 5.58 -19.91 9.28
N GLN A 9 6.36 -19.54 8.26
CA GLN A 9 5.92 -18.56 7.25
C GLN A 9 4.78 -19.08 6.38
N ILE A 10 4.80 -20.35 6.01
CA ILE A 10 3.71 -20.99 5.27
C ILE A 10 2.43 -20.99 6.12
N ALA A 11 2.51 -21.41 7.38
CA ALA A 11 1.37 -21.43 8.29
C ALA A 11 0.80 -20.02 8.53
N GLN A 12 1.64 -18.99 8.65
CA GLN A 12 1.21 -17.59 8.74
C GLN A 12 0.53 -17.12 7.44
N ALA A 13 1.08 -17.46 6.28
CA ALA A 13 0.46 -17.15 5.00
C ALA A 13 -0.90 -17.84 4.83
N GLU A 14 -1.03 -19.09 5.27
CA GLU A 14 -2.30 -19.83 5.28
C GLU A 14 -3.33 -19.22 6.25
N GLU A 15 -2.90 -18.74 7.41
CA GLU A 15 -3.80 -18.07 8.37
C GLU A 15 -4.32 -16.72 7.82
N ILE A 16 -3.48 -16.01 7.05
CA ILE A 16 -3.80 -14.71 6.44
C ILE A 16 -4.71 -14.89 5.21
N LEU A 17 -4.32 -15.79 4.32
CA LEU A 17 -4.96 -15.95 3.00
C LEU A 17 -6.18 -16.89 3.02
N GLY A 18 -6.33 -17.71 4.06
CA GLY A 18 -7.44 -18.66 4.18
C GLY A 18 -7.50 -19.67 3.03
N ASP A 19 -8.70 -20.23 2.79
CA ASP A 19 -9.01 -21.13 1.65
C ASP A 19 -9.23 -20.31 0.37
N SER A 20 -8.20 -19.57 -0.09
CA SER A 20 -8.24 -18.65 -1.24
C SER A 20 -8.57 -19.32 -2.59
N LEU A 21 -8.62 -20.65 -2.66
CA LEU A 21 -8.99 -21.38 -3.90
C LEU A 21 -10.49 -21.32 -4.25
N LYS A 22 -11.32 -20.73 -3.40
CA LYS A 22 -12.78 -20.65 -3.66
C LYS A 22 -13.14 -19.47 -4.58
N HIS A 23 -12.41 -18.37 -4.48
CA HIS A 23 -12.57 -17.20 -5.34
C HIS A 23 -11.19 -16.62 -5.68
N ILE A 24 -10.89 -16.54 -6.96
CA ILE A 24 -9.62 -15.96 -7.45
C ILE A 24 -9.90 -14.49 -7.79
N GLY A 25 -9.21 -13.56 -7.12
CA GLY A 25 -9.26 -12.14 -7.41
C GLY A 25 -8.66 -11.79 -8.77
N PHE A 26 -8.91 -10.55 -9.23
CA PHE A 26 -8.41 -10.10 -10.54
C PHE A 26 -6.89 -10.20 -10.66
N ALA A 27 -6.15 -9.65 -9.67
CA ALA A 27 -4.69 -9.67 -9.70
C ALA A 27 -4.12 -11.09 -9.65
N GLN A 28 -4.72 -11.99 -8.87
CA GLN A 28 -4.33 -13.39 -8.80
C GLN A 28 -4.52 -14.10 -10.14
N ALA A 29 -5.63 -13.84 -10.86
CA ALA A 29 -5.90 -14.43 -12.16
C ALA A 29 -4.82 -14.11 -13.21
N LEU A 30 -4.15 -12.94 -13.11
CA LEU A 30 -3.06 -12.56 -14.00
C LEU A 30 -1.89 -13.57 -13.97
N TYR A 31 -1.62 -14.18 -12.80
CA TYR A 31 -0.56 -15.18 -12.65
C TYR A 31 -0.89 -16.51 -13.34
N PHE A 32 -2.16 -16.79 -13.55
CA PHE A 32 -2.62 -17.92 -14.36
C PHE A 32 -2.65 -17.60 -15.87
N GLY A 33 -2.25 -16.39 -16.27
CA GLY A 33 -2.35 -15.91 -17.64
C GLY A 33 -3.81 -15.64 -18.07
N GLN A 34 -4.69 -15.36 -17.12
CA GLN A 34 -6.11 -15.10 -17.32
C GLN A 34 -6.45 -13.64 -17.04
N TYR A 35 -7.40 -13.09 -17.78
CA TYR A 35 -8.00 -11.79 -17.51
C TYR A 35 -9.43 -12.01 -16.99
N ALA A 36 -9.57 -12.05 -15.67
CA ALA A 36 -10.85 -12.29 -15.01
C ALA A 36 -11.71 -11.01 -15.00
N ALA A 37 -12.33 -10.69 -16.13
CA ALA A 37 -13.07 -9.44 -16.30
C ALA A 37 -14.18 -9.25 -15.25
N ASP A 38 -14.84 -10.34 -14.83
CA ASP A 38 -15.91 -10.32 -13.83
C ASP A 38 -15.41 -10.01 -12.41
N ALA A 39 -14.11 -10.20 -12.16
CA ALA A 39 -13.48 -9.89 -10.87
C ALA A 39 -12.99 -8.42 -10.78
N LEU A 40 -13.08 -7.65 -11.85
CA LEU A 40 -12.73 -6.22 -11.87
C LEU A 40 -13.97 -5.42 -12.25
N PRO A 41 -14.56 -4.62 -11.33
CA PRO A 41 -15.74 -3.81 -11.66
C PRO A 41 -15.40 -2.83 -12.81
N PRO A 42 -16.39 -2.39 -13.59
CA PRO A 42 -16.20 -1.31 -14.57
C PRO A 42 -15.61 -0.08 -13.89
N TYR A 43 -14.80 0.71 -14.62
CA TYR A 43 -14.26 1.95 -14.09
C TYR A 43 -15.38 2.84 -13.55
N PRO A 44 -15.27 3.35 -12.30
CA PRO A 44 -16.39 4.02 -11.65
C PRO A 44 -16.70 5.38 -12.27
N ASP A 45 -17.94 5.82 -12.08
CA ASP A 45 -18.30 7.23 -12.22
C ASP A 45 -17.83 7.99 -11.00
N VAL A 46 -16.67 8.62 -11.13
CA VAL A 46 -16.04 9.33 -10.00
C VAL A 46 -16.89 10.50 -9.49
N ALA A 47 -17.74 11.07 -10.33
CA ALA A 47 -18.59 12.22 -9.99
C ALA A 47 -20.05 11.84 -9.64
N ALA A 48 -20.41 10.55 -9.67
CA ALA A 48 -21.79 10.10 -9.45
C ALA A 48 -22.36 10.50 -8.08
N ASP A 49 -21.53 10.56 -7.04
CA ASP A 49 -21.92 11.02 -5.70
C ASP A 49 -21.82 12.54 -5.61
N ALA A 50 -22.97 13.22 -5.72
CA ALA A 50 -23.07 14.67 -5.64
C ALA A 50 -22.70 15.22 -4.25
N GLU A 51 -23.04 14.50 -3.16
CA GLU A 51 -22.69 14.88 -1.79
C GLU A 51 -21.17 14.83 -1.61
N ALA A 52 -20.52 13.77 -2.05
CA ALA A 52 -19.07 13.65 -2.01
C ALA A 52 -18.38 14.70 -2.91
N THR A 53 -18.95 15.01 -4.07
CA THR A 53 -18.43 16.04 -4.96
C THR A 53 -18.46 17.42 -4.30
N ALA A 54 -19.56 17.78 -3.63
CA ALA A 54 -19.65 19.02 -2.86
C ALA A 54 -18.65 19.04 -1.69
N ALA A 55 -18.47 17.91 -0.98
CA ALA A 55 -17.50 17.78 0.10
C ALA A 55 -16.05 17.95 -0.38
N VAL A 56 -15.71 17.45 -1.55
CA VAL A 56 -14.39 17.64 -2.18
C VAL A 56 -14.11 19.12 -2.43
N GLU A 57 -15.06 19.87 -2.96
CA GLU A 57 -14.88 21.31 -3.20
C GLU A 57 -14.82 22.12 -1.89
N GLN A 58 -15.63 21.78 -0.89
CA GLN A 58 -15.54 22.39 0.44
C GLN A 58 -14.17 22.13 1.09
N LEU A 59 -13.68 20.90 1.01
CA LEU A 59 -12.36 20.56 1.53
C LEU A 59 -11.25 21.30 0.77
N ARG A 60 -11.37 21.45 -0.55
CA ARG A 60 -10.41 22.21 -1.36
C ARG A 60 -10.32 23.68 -0.92
N ALA A 61 -11.47 24.32 -0.71
CA ALA A 61 -11.53 25.70 -0.20
C ALA A 61 -10.91 25.78 1.21
N PHE A 62 -11.29 24.87 2.10
CA PHE A 62 -10.73 24.79 3.46
C PHE A 62 -9.20 24.63 3.46
N CYS A 63 -8.67 23.75 2.61
CA CYS A 63 -7.23 23.57 2.47
C CYS A 63 -6.53 24.89 2.09
N GLN A 64 -7.07 25.63 1.13
CA GLN A 64 -6.49 26.89 0.66
C GLN A 64 -6.54 28.00 1.72
N GLU A 65 -7.60 28.05 2.52
CA GLU A 65 -7.86 29.12 3.48
C GLU A 65 -7.24 28.87 4.86
N ARG A 66 -7.18 27.59 5.29
CA ARG A 66 -6.91 27.24 6.69
C ARG A 66 -5.68 26.37 6.90
N ILE A 67 -5.16 25.71 5.89
CA ILE A 67 -4.02 24.81 6.02
C ILE A 67 -2.78 25.47 5.41
N ASP A 68 -1.86 25.91 6.26
CA ASP A 68 -0.52 26.37 5.85
C ASP A 68 0.49 25.21 5.99
N PRO A 69 0.85 24.53 4.89
CA PRO A 69 1.76 23.40 4.94
C PRO A 69 3.18 23.76 5.41
N VAL A 70 3.61 25.02 5.21
CA VAL A 70 4.94 25.50 5.64
C VAL A 70 4.97 25.70 7.15
N ALA A 71 3.93 26.35 7.70
CA ALA A 71 3.80 26.55 9.13
C ALA A 71 3.68 25.20 9.86
N ILE A 72 2.89 24.25 9.34
CA ILE A 72 2.72 22.90 9.89
C ILE A 72 4.05 22.14 9.91
N ASP A 73 4.81 22.18 8.82
CA ASP A 73 6.12 21.49 8.74
C ASP A 73 7.12 22.10 9.74
N ARG A 74 7.21 23.43 9.81
CA ARG A 74 8.11 24.13 10.72
C ARG A 74 7.77 23.92 12.21
N ALA A 75 6.46 24.01 12.53
CA ALA A 75 5.97 23.79 13.89
C ALA A 75 5.95 22.32 14.31
N ALA A 76 6.09 21.40 13.35
CA ALA A 76 5.90 19.95 13.53
C ALA A 76 4.56 19.61 14.21
N ARG A 77 3.52 20.39 13.93
CA ARG A 77 2.18 20.26 14.52
C ARG A 77 1.10 20.78 13.57
N ILE A 78 0.01 20.04 13.47
CA ILE A 78 -1.24 20.53 12.84
C ILE A 78 -1.98 21.35 13.90
N PRO A 79 -2.41 22.61 13.60
CA PRO A 79 -3.16 23.42 14.53
C PRO A 79 -4.49 22.78 14.92
N ASP A 80 -4.92 22.96 16.16
CA ASP A 80 -6.14 22.34 16.70
C ASP A 80 -7.41 22.84 16.00
N ASP A 81 -7.41 24.07 15.50
CA ASP A 81 -8.52 24.62 14.71
C ASP A 81 -8.60 23.98 13.31
N VAL A 82 -7.48 23.56 12.73
CA VAL A 82 -7.46 22.77 11.49
C VAL A 82 -8.04 21.39 11.75
N VAL A 83 -7.67 20.74 12.86
CA VAL A 83 -8.23 19.42 13.23
C VAL A 83 -9.72 19.50 13.43
N ARG A 84 -10.22 20.52 14.20
CA ARG A 84 -11.66 20.77 14.38
C ARG A 84 -12.37 21.03 13.06
N GLY A 85 -11.80 21.87 12.19
CA GLY A 85 -12.40 22.16 10.89
C GLY A 85 -12.50 20.94 9.97
N LEU A 86 -11.54 20.03 10.00
CA LEU A 86 -11.63 18.73 9.31
C LEU A 86 -12.75 17.84 9.89
N GLY A 87 -12.96 17.88 11.20
CA GLY A 87 -14.09 17.23 11.87
C GLY A 87 -15.43 17.83 11.44
N ASP A 88 -15.57 19.16 11.48
CA ASP A 88 -16.78 19.91 11.10
C ASP A 88 -17.17 19.66 9.63
N LEU A 89 -16.18 19.49 8.75
CA LEU A 89 -16.37 19.08 7.35
C LEU A 89 -16.74 17.59 7.21
N GLY A 90 -16.69 16.81 8.28
CA GLY A 90 -16.96 15.38 8.30
C GLY A 90 -15.87 14.54 7.60
N VAL A 91 -14.67 15.08 7.39
CA VAL A 91 -13.55 14.37 6.77
C VAL A 91 -13.05 13.25 7.67
N LEU A 92 -13.00 13.50 9.00
CA LEU A 92 -12.56 12.51 9.99
C LEU A 92 -13.54 11.34 10.15
N GLY A 93 -14.80 11.51 9.79
CA GLY A 93 -15.84 10.47 9.79
C GLY A 93 -16.35 10.06 8.41
N ALA A 94 -15.59 10.33 7.34
CA ALA A 94 -16.08 10.22 5.96
C ALA A 94 -16.76 8.88 5.63
N CYS A 95 -16.12 7.74 5.89
CA CYS A 95 -16.71 6.41 5.62
C CYS A 95 -17.44 5.80 6.83
N LEU A 96 -17.47 6.48 7.99
CA LEU A 96 -18.18 5.95 9.13
C LEU A 96 -19.70 6.02 8.91
N PRO A 97 -20.47 5.09 9.47
CA PRO A 97 -21.92 5.07 9.31
C PRO A 97 -22.60 6.38 9.73
N LYS A 98 -23.62 6.80 9.00
CA LYS A 98 -24.43 7.99 9.36
C LYS A 98 -25.08 7.86 10.75
N SER A 99 -25.38 6.64 11.19
CA SER A 99 -25.93 6.35 12.51
C SER A 99 -25.02 6.74 13.68
N CYS A 100 -23.71 6.83 13.46
CA CYS A 100 -22.74 7.28 14.45
C CYS A 100 -22.17 8.69 14.16
N GLY A 101 -22.84 9.48 13.30
CA GLY A 101 -22.41 10.83 12.96
C GLY A 101 -21.39 10.93 11.83
N GLY A 102 -21.05 9.81 11.17
CA GLY A 102 -20.21 9.80 9.96
C GLY A 102 -20.97 10.22 8.71
N ARG A 103 -20.25 10.35 7.58
CA ARG A 103 -20.85 10.73 6.29
C ARG A 103 -21.40 9.53 5.51
N GLY A 104 -20.97 8.29 5.83
CA GLY A 104 -21.34 7.07 5.10
C GLY A 104 -20.83 7.06 3.65
N PHE A 105 -19.76 7.76 3.37
CA PHE A 105 -19.14 7.78 2.04
C PHE A 105 -18.51 6.43 1.67
N SER A 106 -18.50 6.12 0.39
CA SER A 106 -17.77 5.00 -0.17
C SER A 106 -16.25 5.19 -0.04
N GLN A 107 -15.48 4.12 -0.22
CA GLN A 107 -14.02 4.18 -0.28
C GLN A 107 -13.56 5.08 -1.44
N LEU A 108 -14.25 5.02 -2.58
CA LEU A 108 -14.00 5.90 -3.73
C LEU A 108 -14.19 7.38 -3.36
N SER A 109 -15.31 7.73 -2.73
CA SER A 109 -15.58 9.12 -2.30
C SER A 109 -14.56 9.63 -1.30
N TYR A 110 -14.13 8.77 -0.38
CA TYR A 110 -13.07 9.11 0.59
C TYR A 110 -11.69 9.27 -0.08
N CYS A 111 -11.33 8.42 -1.05
CA CYS A 111 -10.10 8.60 -1.83
C CYS A 111 -10.03 9.96 -2.52
N ARG A 112 -11.16 10.50 -2.99
CA ARG A 112 -11.21 11.86 -3.58
C ARG A 112 -10.89 12.95 -2.55
N LEU A 113 -11.34 12.81 -1.31
CA LEU A 113 -10.99 13.74 -0.23
C LEU A 113 -9.50 13.65 0.11
N ILE A 114 -8.96 12.44 0.22
CA ILE A 114 -7.53 12.24 0.51
C ILE A 114 -6.64 12.73 -0.63
N GLU A 115 -7.08 12.64 -1.88
CA GLU A 115 -6.37 13.21 -3.03
C GLU A 115 -6.21 14.74 -2.88
N VAL A 116 -7.25 15.45 -2.45
CA VAL A 116 -7.18 16.89 -2.19
C VAL A 116 -6.14 17.20 -1.11
N LEU A 117 -6.21 16.49 0.02
CA LEU A 117 -5.26 16.68 1.13
C LEU A 117 -3.82 16.37 0.71
N GLY A 118 -3.60 15.25 0.01
CA GLY A 118 -2.29 14.83 -0.47
C GLY A 118 -1.65 15.82 -1.44
N GLY A 119 -2.47 16.45 -2.27
CA GLY A 119 -2.03 17.51 -3.18
C GLY A 119 -1.71 18.85 -2.50
N HIS A 120 -2.20 19.05 -1.26
CA HIS A 120 -2.02 20.30 -0.52
C HIS A 120 -0.99 20.18 0.62
N CYS A 121 -1.14 19.16 1.51
CA CYS A 121 -0.29 18.97 2.68
C CYS A 121 -0.14 17.49 3.04
N GLY A 122 1.04 16.90 2.77
CA GLY A 122 1.32 15.49 3.06
C GLY A 122 1.18 15.13 4.55
N GLY A 123 1.61 16.02 5.45
CA GLY A 123 1.48 15.83 6.90
C GLY A 123 0.03 15.74 7.36
N THR A 124 -0.85 16.60 6.85
CA THR A 124 -2.30 16.59 7.15
C THR A 124 -2.98 15.37 6.51
N ALA A 125 -2.60 15.01 5.28
CA ALA A 125 -3.12 13.80 4.63
C ALA A 125 -2.79 12.53 5.43
N LEU A 126 -1.55 12.40 5.92
CA LEU A 126 -1.15 11.26 6.76
C LEU A 126 -1.88 11.25 8.11
N PHE A 127 -2.07 12.43 8.75
CA PHE A 127 -2.83 12.54 9.99
C PHE A 127 -4.26 12.01 9.81
N VAL A 128 -4.96 12.47 8.77
CA VAL A 128 -6.34 12.05 8.46
C VAL A 128 -6.37 10.56 8.10
N ASN A 129 -5.42 10.09 7.28
CA ASN A 129 -5.34 8.69 6.88
C ASN A 129 -5.16 7.77 8.10
N ALA A 130 -4.23 8.07 8.99
CA ALA A 130 -3.99 7.28 10.19
C ALA A 130 -5.18 7.30 11.15
N HIS A 131 -5.87 8.46 11.28
CA HIS A 131 -7.10 8.52 12.06
C HIS A 131 -8.19 7.69 11.42
N HIS A 132 -8.57 7.94 10.16
CA HIS A 132 -9.79 7.41 9.55
C HIS A 132 -9.63 6.03 8.94
N SER A 133 -8.56 5.79 8.16
CA SER A 133 -8.43 4.56 7.36
C SER A 133 -8.07 3.33 8.19
N ILE A 134 -7.34 3.50 9.29
CA ILE A 134 -6.86 2.37 10.10
C ILE A 134 -7.35 2.38 11.55
N GLY A 135 -7.66 3.54 12.14
CA GLY A 135 -8.16 3.63 13.51
C GLY A 135 -9.60 3.11 13.66
N PRO A 136 -10.63 3.94 13.41
CA PRO A 136 -12.03 3.54 13.57
C PRO A 136 -12.45 2.45 12.59
N ARG A 137 -11.76 2.26 11.45
CA ARG A 137 -12.05 1.17 10.51
C ARG A 137 -11.97 -0.20 11.18
N ALA A 138 -10.99 -0.42 12.06
CA ALA A 138 -10.86 -1.64 12.83
C ALA A 138 -12.12 -1.91 13.68
N ILE A 139 -12.65 -0.85 14.32
CA ILE A 139 -13.87 -0.94 15.17
C ILE A 139 -15.11 -1.17 14.31
N VAL A 140 -15.22 -0.52 13.14
CA VAL A 140 -16.34 -0.73 12.20
C VAL A 140 -16.40 -2.16 11.70
N LEU A 141 -15.27 -2.75 11.36
CA LEU A 141 -15.21 -4.09 10.73
C LEU A 141 -15.30 -5.23 11.75
N PHE A 142 -14.76 -5.04 12.96
CA PHE A 142 -14.55 -6.12 13.91
C PHE A 142 -15.08 -5.84 15.32
N GLY A 143 -15.52 -4.63 15.61
CA GLY A 143 -16.04 -4.23 16.90
C GLY A 143 -17.44 -4.78 17.17
N SER A 144 -17.75 -5.06 18.44
CA SER A 144 -19.12 -5.36 18.87
C SER A 144 -20.02 -4.11 18.76
N GLU A 145 -21.34 -4.30 18.81
CA GLU A 145 -22.30 -3.18 18.79
C GLU A 145 -22.03 -2.18 19.93
N GLU A 146 -21.68 -2.69 21.13
CA GLU A 146 -21.34 -1.86 22.29
C GLU A 146 -20.05 -1.08 22.06
N GLN A 147 -19.02 -1.71 21.46
CA GLN A 147 -17.77 -1.03 21.11
C GLN A 147 -18.01 0.04 20.05
N GLN A 148 -18.78 -0.27 19.01
CA GLN A 148 -19.15 0.70 17.98
C GLN A 148 -19.94 1.87 18.56
N ALA A 149 -20.95 1.62 19.36
CA ALA A 149 -21.77 2.65 19.99
C ALA A 149 -20.96 3.55 20.94
N ARG A 150 -19.98 2.98 21.65
CA ARG A 150 -19.12 3.70 22.60
C ARG A 150 -18.11 4.61 21.93
N TYR A 151 -17.46 4.15 20.86
CA TYR A 151 -16.27 4.83 20.33
C TYR A 151 -16.54 5.58 19.02
N LEU A 152 -17.35 5.04 18.10
CA LEU A 152 -17.49 5.62 16.76
C LEU A 152 -18.07 7.03 16.73
N PRO A 153 -19.07 7.42 17.58
CA PRO A 153 -19.64 8.78 17.50
C PRO A 153 -18.61 9.88 17.73
N LYS A 154 -17.72 9.70 18.70
CA LYS A 154 -16.68 10.69 19.00
C LYS A 154 -15.53 10.68 18.00
N LEU A 155 -15.23 9.52 17.42
CA LEU A 155 -14.24 9.38 16.35
C LEU A 155 -14.75 9.97 15.03
N ALA A 156 -16.05 9.86 14.75
CA ALA A 156 -16.66 10.41 13.53
C ALA A 156 -16.62 11.94 13.47
N THR A 157 -16.78 12.59 14.60
CA THR A 157 -16.74 14.06 14.71
C THR A 157 -15.32 14.61 14.88
N GLY A 158 -14.35 13.76 15.20
CA GLY A 158 -13.00 14.19 15.56
C GLY A 158 -12.89 14.75 16.98
N GLU A 159 -13.94 14.63 17.82
CA GLU A 159 -13.84 14.91 19.28
C GLU A 159 -12.76 14.03 19.89
N TRP A 160 -12.70 12.76 19.47
CA TRP A 160 -11.63 11.83 19.78
C TRP A 160 -10.84 11.48 18.52
N LEU A 161 -9.54 11.37 18.69
CA LEU A 161 -8.63 10.87 17.66
C LEU A 161 -8.28 9.41 17.93
N SER A 162 -7.94 8.68 16.89
CA SER A 162 -7.52 7.30 16.99
C SER A 162 -6.11 7.07 16.47
N ALA A 163 -5.51 5.97 16.95
CA ALA A 163 -4.24 5.45 16.48
C ALA A 163 -4.27 3.93 16.37
N PHE A 164 -3.38 3.39 15.53
CA PHE A 164 -3.24 1.97 15.30
C PHE A 164 -1.84 1.51 15.72
N ALA A 165 -1.74 0.83 16.87
CA ALA A 165 -0.50 0.51 17.54
C ALA A 165 -0.07 -0.94 17.28
N LEU A 166 0.47 -1.18 16.07
CA LEU A 166 1.02 -2.47 15.64
C LEU A 166 2.55 -2.50 15.85
N THR A 167 3.25 -1.53 15.28
CA THR A 167 4.70 -1.52 15.10
C THR A 167 5.46 -1.40 16.43
N GLU A 168 6.56 -2.16 16.55
CA GLU A 168 7.49 -2.17 17.68
C GLU A 168 8.93 -2.03 17.19
N PRO A 169 9.92 -1.77 18.07
CA PRO A 169 11.33 -1.73 17.68
C PRO A 169 11.78 -2.99 16.91
N GLU A 170 11.31 -4.18 17.33
CA GLU A 170 11.69 -5.48 16.75
C GLU A 170 10.63 -6.05 15.78
N ALA A 171 9.50 -5.35 15.56
CA ALA A 171 8.40 -5.81 14.72
C ALA A 171 7.88 -4.68 13.82
N GLY A 172 8.56 -4.45 12.70
CA GLY A 172 8.14 -3.56 11.63
C GLY A 172 7.56 -4.35 10.45
N SER A 173 8.42 -4.68 9.48
CA SER A 173 8.04 -5.51 8.33
C SER A 173 7.59 -6.92 8.72
N ASP A 174 8.21 -7.50 9.73
CA ASP A 174 7.75 -8.75 10.36
C ASP A 174 6.70 -8.43 11.45
N ALA A 175 5.50 -8.08 11.01
CA ALA A 175 4.38 -7.75 11.88
C ALA A 175 3.93 -8.94 12.76
N ALA A 176 4.26 -10.16 12.36
CA ALA A 176 3.99 -11.35 13.18
C ALA A 176 4.93 -11.46 14.38
N ASN A 177 6.04 -10.72 14.41
CA ASN A 177 7.03 -10.73 15.50
C ASN A 177 6.72 -9.74 16.63
N VAL A 178 5.50 -9.25 16.78
CA VAL A 178 5.08 -8.39 17.90
C VAL A 178 5.53 -8.99 19.23
N GLN A 179 6.19 -8.22 20.10
CA GLN A 179 6.72 -8.64 21.41
C GLN A 179 5.84 -8.23 22.59
N THR A 180 5.02 -7.17 22.44
CA THR A 180 4.04 -6.77 23.46
C THR A 180 3.19 -7.97 23.85
N ARG A 181 3.06 -8.23 25.16
CA ARG A 181 2.36 -9.40 25.71
C ARG A 181 1.09 -8.97 26.44
N ALA A 182 0.06 -9.77 26.33
CA ALA A 182 -1.18 -9.62 27.07
C ALA A 182 -1.47 -10.97 27.75
N LEU A 183 -1.20 -11.05 29.07
CA LEU A 183 -1.42 -12.24 29.87
C LEU A 183 -2.80 -12.19 30.52
N PRO A 184 -3.60 -13.27 30.44
CA PRO A 184 -4.91 -13.29 31.09
C PRO A 184 -4.78 -13.17 32.61
N THR A 185 -5.69 -12.44 33.23
CA THR A 185 -5.79 -12.37 34.69
C THR A 185 -6.26 -13.71 35.28
N PRO A 186 -5.91 -14.05 36.55
CA PRO A 186 -6.32 -15.31 37.17
C PRO A 186 -7.84 -15.52 37.22
N ASP A 187 -8.61 -14.44 37.30
CA ASP A 187 -10.08 -14.49 37.30
C ASP A 187 -10.70 -14.53 35.89
N GLY A 188 -9.87 -14.46 34.82
CA GLY A 188 -10.29 -14.53 33.43
C GLY A 188 -11.06 -13.29 32.94
N ARG A 189 -11.19 -12.23 33.75
CA ARG A 189 -11.96 -11.03 33.40
C ARG A 189 -11.23 -10.03 32.54
N GLY A 190 -9.90 -10.18 32.38
CA GLY A 190 -9.10 -9.25 31.58
C GLY A 190 -7.72 -9.79 31.27
N PHE A 191 -6.88 -8.86 30.83
CA PHE A 191 -5.49 -9.11 30.47
C PHE A 191 -4.60 -8.04 31.10
N VAL A 192 -3.35 -8.40 31.39
CA VAL A 192 -2.30 -7.50 31.80
C VAL A 192 -1.35 -7.31 30.60
N LEU A 193 -1.30 -6.09 30.06
CA LEU A 193 -0.45 -5.75 28.93
C LEU A 193 0.89 -5.18 29.42
N ASN A 194 1.97 -5.68 28.80
CA ASN A 194 3.33 -5.19 28.97
C ASN A 194 4.04 -5.13 27.62
N GLY A 195 4.73 -4.02 27.33
CA GLY A 195 5.49 -3.85 26.10
C GLY A 195 5.62 -2.41 25.65
N GLU A 196 6.14 -2.22 24.43
CA GLU A 196 6.39 -0.91 23.83
C GLU A 196 5.89 -0.89 22.39
N LYS A 197 5.33 0.26 21.97
CA LYS A 197 4.98 0.55 20.58
C LYS A 197 5.74 1.78 20.09
N ARG A 198 6.21 1.75 18.84
CA ARG A 198 7.04 2.80 18.28
C ARG A 198 6.58 3.21 16.89
N TRP A 199 6.83 4.47 16.57
CA TRP A 199 6.44 5.09 15.29
C TRP A 199 4.92 5.08 15.04
N ILE A 200 4.12 5.23 16.10
CA ILE A 200 2.67 5.19 16.01
C ILE A 200 2.13 6.57 15.63
N THR A 201 1.65 6.70 14.39
CA THR A 201 1.02 7.94 13.92
C THR A 201 -0.23 8.23 14.74
N ASN A 202 -0.35 9.46 15.21
CA ASN A 202 -1.34 9.95 16.18
C ASN A 202 -1.24 9.31 17.57
N GLY A 203 -0.30 8.39 17.83
CA GLY A 203 -0.20 7.64 19.09
C GLY A 203 -0.09 8.50 20.33
N GLY A 204 0.65 9.63 20.25
CA GLY A 204 0.83 10.55 21.38
C GLY A 204 -0.37 11.46 21.65
N ILE A 205 -1.36 11.52 20.76
CA ILE A 205 -2.51 12.44 20.85
C ILE A 205 -3.88 11.73 20.75
N ALA A 206 -3.88 10.43 20.53
CA ALA A 206 -5.11 9.66 20.36
C ALA A 206 -5.81 9.38 21.69
N GLN A 207 -7.14 9.41 21.71
CA GLN A 207 -7.98 9.00 22.84
C GLN A 207 -8.40 7.53 22.75
N VAL A 208 -8.31 6.91 21.56
CA VAL A 208 -8.62 5.49 21.34
C VAL A 208 -7.52 4.87 20.48
N LEU A 209 -6.97 3.76 20.96
CA LEU A 209 -5.93 3.02 20.24
C LEU A 209 -6.36 1.58 20.00
N THR A 210 -6.10 1.05 18.81
CA THR A 210 -6.11 -0.39 18.56
C THR A 210 -4.69 -0.92 18.77
N VAL A 211 -4.49 -1.73 19.81
CA VAL A 211 -3.17 -2.26 20.22
C VAL A 211 -3.10 -3.74 19.92
N MET A 212 -2.05 -4.16 19.21
CA MET A 212 -1.75 -5.56 18.92
C MET A 212 -0.81 -6.13 20.00
N ALA A 213 -1.20 -7.23 20.64
CA ALA A 213 -0.38 -7.91 21.65
C ALA A 213 -0.49 -9.43 21.54
N ARG A 214 0.55 -10.15 21.96
CA ARG A 214 0.56 -11.61 22.03
C ARG A 214 -0.23 -12.12 23.22
N THR A 215 -1.15 -13.03 22.96
CA THR A 215 -1.91 -13.77 23.99
C THR A 215 -1.57 -15.24 23.92
N PRO A 216 -1.51 -15.96 25.08
CA PRO A 216 -1.35 -17.39 25.09
C PRO A 216 -2.51 -18.11 24.38
N VAL A 217 -2.20 -19.18 23.68
CA VAL A 217 -3.21 -20.11 23.14
C VAL A 217 -3.58 -21.11 24.24
N PRO A 218 -4.88 -21.28 24.57
CA PRO A 218 -5.29 -22.23 25.58
C PRO A 218 -4.75 -23.65 25.29
N ASN A 219 -4.21 -24.31 26.31
CA ASN A 219 -3.66 -25.66 26.24
C ASN A 219 -2.49 -25.86 25.24
N SER A 220 -1.76 -24.79 24.91
CA SER A 220 -0.57 -24.80 24.05
C SER A 220 0.51 -23.88 24.64
N ASN A 221 1.76 -24.14 24.26
CA ASN A 221 2.86 -23.19 24.52
C ASN A 221 2.92 -22.05 23.49
N ASP A 222 2.04 -22.06 22.50
CA ASP A 222 2.00 -21.08 21.44
C ASP A 222 1.35 -19.76 21.88
N THR A 223 1.66 -18.72 21.17
CA THR A 223 1.01 -17.42 21.31
C THR A 223 0.46 -16.95 19.99
N LYS A 224 -0.66 -16.22 20.02
CA LYS A 224 -1.24 -15.55 18.85
C LYS A 224 -1.44 -14.06 19.12
N ILE A 225 -1.48 -13.26 18.06
CA ILE A 225 -1.73 -11.82 18.17
C ILE A 225 -3.22 -11.59 18.35
N THR A 226 -3.56 -10.81 19.38
CA THR A 226 -4.92 -10.33 19.66
C THR A 226 -4.93 -8.81 19.57
N ALA A 227 -6.03 -8.25 19.07
CA ALA A 227 -6.25 -6.81 19.01
C ALA A 227 -7.05 -6.35 20.23
N PHE A 228 -6.65 -5.23 20.84
CA PHE A 228 -7.30 -4.64 22.01
C PHE A 228 -7.64 -3.17 21.75
N ILE A 229 -8.79 -2.71 22.20
CA ILE A 229 -9.12 -1.28 22.29
C ILE A 229 -8.60 -0.78 23.62
N VAL A 230 -7.73 0.24 23.56
CA VAL A 230 -7.06 0.84 24.71
C VAL A 230 -7.29 2.34 24.72
N THR A 231 -7.46 2.93 25.90
CA THR A 231 -7.55 4.38 26.10
C THR A 231 -6.41 4.86 27.00
N PRO A 232 -5.82 6.05 26.76
CA PRO A 232 -4.64 6.55 27.50
C PRO A 232 -4.88 6.83 28.98
N ASP A 233 -6.13 6.95 29.43
CA ASP A 233 -6.53 7.09 30.84
C ASP A 233 -6.41 5.78 31.63
N THR A 234 -6.13 4.65 30.97
CA THR A 234 -5.96 3.35 31.62
C THR A 234 -4.65 3.34 32.42
N PRO A 235 -4.66 3.03 33.73
CA PRO A 235 -3.44 2.93 34.53
C PRO A 235 -2.43 1.97 33.93
N GLY A 236 -1.17 2.40 33.85
CA GLY A 236 -0.09 1.64 33.19
C GLY A 236 0.12 1.98 31.72
N PHE A 237 -0.71 2.85 31.13
CA PHE A 237 -0.43 3.45 29.81
C PHE A 237 0.54 4.62 29.96
N GLU A 238 1.58 4.66 29.15
CA GLU A 238 2.57 5.74 29.12
C GLU A 238 2.79 6.26 27.70
N ILE A 239 2.72 7.58 27.52
CA ILE A 239 3.23 8.26 26.32
C ILE A 239 4.68 8.60 26.59
N VAL A 240 5.60 7.75 26.12
CA VAL A 240 7.04 7.92 26.32
C VAL A 240 7.57 9.11 25.51
N GLU A 241 7.04 9.28 24.28
CA GLU A 241 7.35 10.41 23.42
C GLU A 241 6.12 10.74 22.57
N GLU A 242 5.57 11.95 22.75
CA GLU A 242 4.35 12.37 22.05
C GLU A 242 4.59 12.58 20.56
N ARG A 243 5.72 13.20 20.21
CA ARG A 243 6.06 13.65 18.85
C ARG A 243 7.52 13.43 18.56
N MET A 244 7.84 12.29 17.97
CA MET A 244 9.18 11.97 17.51
C MET A 244 9.59 12.91 16.37
N ASP A 245 10.83 13.45 16.42
CA ASP A 245 11.36 14.22 15.29
C ASP A 245 11.62 13.32 14.07
N LYS A 246 11.35 13.85 12.87
CA LYS A 246 11.42 13.06 11.64
C LYS A 246 11.65 13.91 10.39
N CYS A 247 12.08 13.27 9.32
CA CYS A 247 12.45 13.89 8.05
C CYS A 247 11.30 14.68 7.41
N GLY A 248 10.13 14.07 7.27
CA GLY A 248 8.97 14.64 6.60
C GLY A 248 7.67 14.31 7.33
N VAL A 249 6.53 14.72 6.77
CA VAL A 249 5.19 14.63 7.38
C VAL A 249 5.18 15.09 8.83
N ARG A 250 5.98 16.13 9.10
CA ARG A 250 6.34 16.58 10.46
C ARG A 250 5.13 16.99 11.30
N GLY A 251 4.05 17.46 10.66
CA GLY A 251 2.82 17.85 11.35
C GLY A 251 2.10 16.71 12.05
N SER A 252 2.26 15.44 11.60
CA SER A 252 1.62 14.30 12.26
C SER A 252 2.34 13.92 13.57
N ALA A 253 1.57 13.63 14.63
CA ALA A 253 2.09 13.23 15.94
C ALA A 253 2.47 11.74 15.91
N THR A 254 3.72 11.44 15.58
CA THR A 254 4.23 10.07 15.60
C THR A 254 4.83 9.79 16.97
N GLY A 255 4.22 8.90 17.74
CA GLY A 255 4.55 8.67 19.14
C GLY A 255 5.29 7.36 19.43
N ARG A 256 5.85 7.31 20.64
CA ARG A 256 6.36 6.11 21.30
C ARG A 256 5.55 5.88 22.56
N LEU A 257 5.04 4.66 22.74
CA LEU A 257 4.10 4.28 23.79
C LEU A 257 4.65 3.09 24.56
N ALA A 258 4.37 3.03 25.87
CA ALA A 258 4.70 1.88 26.70
C ALA A 258 3.48 1.45 27.54
N PHE A 259 3.47 0.18 27.90
CA PHE A 259 2.46 -0.45 28.73
C PHE A 259 3.16 -1.14 29.89
N HIS A 260 2.79 -0.78 31.12
CA HIS A 260 3.38 -1.27 32.37
C HIS A 260 2.28 -1.87 33.23
N ASP A 261 2.22 -3.20 33.27
CA ASP A 261 1.18 -3.96 34.00
C ASP A 261 -0.24 -3.39 33.80
N MET A 262 -0.51 -2.92 32.56
CA MET A 262 -1.74 -2.26 32.22
C MET A 262 -2.89 -3.27 32.13
N TYR A 263 -3.89 -3.11 33.02
CA TYR A 263 -5.09 -3.95 32.98
C TYR A 263 -6.02 -3.53 31.85
N VAL A 264 -6.39 -4.48 30.98
CA VAL A 264 -7.36 -4.30 29.92
C VAL A 264 -8.49 -5.30 30.10
N PRO A 265 -9.74 -4.85 30.26
CA PRO A 265 -10.90 -5.72 30.38
C PRO A 265 -11.09 -6.62 29.15
N ARG A 266 -11.68 -7.81 29.34
CA ARG A 266 -11.91 -8.76 28.27
C ARG A 266 -12.83 -8.23 27.16
N GLU A 267 -13.78 -7.39 27.52
CA GLU A 267 -14.69 -6.70 26.59
C GLU A 267 -14.00 -5.71 25.66
N ASN A 268 -12.74 -5.34 25.94
CA ASN A 268 -11.93 -4.51 25.07
C ASN A 268 -11.16 -5.30 23.99
N ILE A 269 -11.31 -6.62 23.94
CA ILE A 269 -10.82 -7.39 22.79
C ILE A 269 -11.59 -6.95 21.55
N LEU A 270 -10.87 -6.58 20.50
CA LEU A 270 -11.43 -6.27 19.20
C LEU A 270 -11.49 -7.53 18.33
N GLY A 271 -12.68 -7.94 17.96
CA GLY A 271 -12.92 -9.19 17.23
C GLY A 271 -12.67 -10.44 18.09
N GLN A 272 -12.01 -11.44 17.53
CA GLN A 272 -11.73 -12.70 18.22
C GLN A 272 -10.29 -12.76 18.74
N PRO A 273 -10.06 -13.36 19.95
CA PRO A 273 -8.73 -13.63 20.45
C PRO A 273 -7.89 -14.44 19.44
N GLY A 274 -6.62 -14.06 19.26
CA GLY A 274 -5.71 -14.72 18.33
C GLY A 274 -5.90 -14.35 16.85
N LYS A 275 -6.83 -13.45 16.50
CA LYS A 275 -7.07 -12.98 15.13
C LYS A 275 -6.56 -11.57 14.85
N GLY A 276 -5.78 -10.99 15.76
CA GLY A 276 -5.27 -9.62 15.65
C GLY A 276 -4.41 -9.37 14.40
N LEU A 277 -3.60 -10.33 13.97
CA LEU A 277 -2.80 -10.17 12.75
C LEU A 277 -3.69 -10.06 11.50
N LYS A 278 -4.73 -10.89 11.38
CA LYS A 278 -5.72 -10.79 10.29
C LYS A 278 -6.42 -9.44 10.32
N ILE A 279 -6.86 -8.98 11.49
CA ILE A 279 -7.48 -7.65 11.67
C ILE A 279 -6.53 -6.56 11.18
N ALA A 280 -5.25 -6.62 11.59
CA ALA A 280 -4.25 -5.63 11.20
C ALA A 280 -4.07 -5.56 9.68
N LEU A 281 -3.91 -6.69 9.02
CA LEU A 281 -3.67 -6.73 7.58
C LEU A 281 -4.89 -6.27 6.78
N THR A 282 -6.10 -6.71 7.18
CA THR A 282 -7.36 -6.25 6.55
C THR A 282 -7.52 -4.72 6.63
N VAL A 283 -7.23 -4.14 7.79
CA VAL A 283 -7.35 -2.69 8.00
C VAL A 283 -6.30 -1.92 7.19
N LEU A 284 -5.08 -2.44 7.09
CA LEU A 284 -4.01 -1.84 6.29
C LEU A 284 -4.34 -1.75 4.79
N ASP A 285 -5.19 -2.61 4.24
CA ASP A 285 -5.60 -2.54 2.84
C ASP A 285 -6.37 -1.25 2.52
N TYR A 286 -7.21 -0.79 3.44
CA TYR A 286 -7.87 0.52 3.32
C TYR A 286 -6.86 1.67 3.37
N GLY A 287 -5.87 1.60 4.26
CA GLY A 287 -4.77 2.54 4.35
C GLY A 287 -3.94 2.60 3.06
N ARG A 288 -3.60 1.46 2.46
CA ARG A 288 -2.85 1.38 1.19
C ARG A 288 -3.60 2.05 0.05
N THR A 289 -4.93 1.89 -0.02
CA THR A 289 -5.75 2.52 -1.06
C THR A 289 -5.72 4.04 -0.93
N THR A 290 -5.82 4.57 0.27
CA THR A 290 -5.75 6.02 0.53
C THR A 290 -4.33 6.59 0.39
N PHE A 291 -3.28 5.79 0.60
CA PHE A 291 -1.93 6.16 0.19
C PHE A 291 -1.85 6.41 -1.33
N GLY A 292 -2.45 5.54 -2.13
CA GLY A 292 -2.58 5.74 -3.58
C GLY A 292 -3.22 7.08 -3.91
N ALA A 293 -4.33 7.43 -3.24
CA ALA A 293 -5.03 8.69 -3.42
C ALA A 293 -4.19 9.91 -3.02
N SER A 294 -3.53 9.87 -1.85
CA SER A 294 -2.64 10.94 -1.39
C SER A 294 -1.48 11.16 -2.36
N CYS A 295 -0.85 10.08 -2.82
CA CYS A 295 0.23 10.13 -3.81
C CYS A 295 -0.27 10.70 -5.15
N THR A 296 -1.47 10.35 -5.58
CA THR A 296 -2.10 10.88 -6.81
C THR A 296 -2.28 12.41 -6.73
N GLY A 297 -2.77 12.92 -5.61
CA GLY A 297 -2.93 14.36 -5.40
C GLY A 297 -1.61 15.12 -5.48
N ALA A 298 -0.58 14.62 -4.78
CA ALA A 298 0.77 15.19 -4.82
C ALA A 298 1.38 15.14 -6.23
N ALA A 299 1.19 14.02 -6.95
CA ALA A 299 1.67 13.86 -8.32
C ALA A 299 1.02 14.86 -9.28
N LYS A 300 -0.30 15.01 -9.23
CA LYS A 300 -1.04 15.99 -10.04
C LYS A 300 -0.55 17.42 -9.80
N PHE A 301 -0.35 17.79 -8.53
CA PHE A 301 0.21 19.10 -8.18
C PHE A 301 1.61 19.31 -8.82
N CYS A 302 2.50 18.33 -8.68
CA CYS A 302 3.83 18.38 -9.28
C CYS A 302 3.79 18.49 -10.81
N VAL A 303 2.94 17.69 -11.47
CA VAL A 303 2.77 17.73 -12.94
C VAL A 303 2.33 19.11 -13.41
N GLN A 304 1.32 19.68 -12.76
CA GLN A 304 0.81 21.01 -13.10
C GLN A 304 1.90 22.07 -12.95
N ARG A 305 2.56 22.12 -11.80
CA ARG A 305 3.59 23.11 -11.48
C ARG A 305 4.81 22.99 -12.41
N ALA A 306 5.26 21.74 -12.67
CA ALA A 306 6.38 21.50 -13.58
C ALA A 306 6.07 21.94 -15.02
N ALA A 307 4.86 21.64 -15.52
CA ALA A 307 4.43 22.07 -16.84
C ALA A 307 4.32 23.59 -16.96
N GLU A 308 3.78 24.27 -15.94
CA GLU A 308 3.71 25.74 -15.90
C GLU A 308 5.10 26.37 -15.88
N HIS A 309 6.02 25.84 -15.09
CA HIS A 309 7.40 26.31 -15.02
C HIS A 309 8.12 26.11 -16.36
N ALA A 310 8.01 24.91 -16.95
CA ALA A 310 8.66 24.57 -18.21
C ALA A 310 8.20 25.47 -19.39
N ARG A 311 6.94 25.92 -19.39
CA ARG A 311 6.41 26.84 -20.39
C ARG A 311 6.95 28.27 -20.25
N ARG A 312 7.20 28.71 -19.01
CA ARG A 312 7.55 30.12 -18.73
C ARG A 312 9.06 30.37 -18.63
N ARG A 313 9.81 29.37 -18.15
CA ARG A 313 11.25 29.51 -17.92
C ARG A 313 12.02 29.38 -19.23
N VAL A 314 12.75 30.40 -19.58
CA VAL A 314 13.61 30.45 -20.77
C VAL A 314 15.07 30.25 -20.36
N GLN A 315 15.77 29.34 -21.01
CA GLN A 315 17.22 29.11 -20.94
C GLN A 315 17.74 28.77 -22.32
N PHE A 316 18.98 29.15 -22.63
CA PHE A 316 19.59 28.89 -23.96
C PHE A 316 18.72 29.41 -25.11
N GLY A 317 17.99 30.53 -24.90
CA GLY A 317 17.18 31.19 -25.92
C GLY A 317 15.81 30.57 -26.19
N GLN A 318 15.38 29.53 -25.49
CA GLN A 318 14.06 28.88 -25.67
C GLN A 318 13.45 28.45 -24.34
N ALA A 319 12.15 28.14 -24.35
CA ALA A 319 11.47 27.66 -23.15
C ALA A 319 12.02 26.26 -22.74
N LEU A 320 12.05 25.99 -21.42
CA LEU A 320 12.49 24.68 -20.94
C LEU A 320 11.68 23.53 -21.55
N GLY A 321 10.37 23.76 -21.76
CA GLY A 321 9.47 22.78 -22.37
C GLY A 321 9.80 22.42 -23.83
N ASP A 322 10.68 23.15 -24.50
CA ASP A 322 11.10 22.84 -25.86
C ASP A 322 12.22 21.78 -25.91
N PHE A 323 12.93 21.58 -24.80
CA PHE A 323 13.99 20.57 -24.71
C PHE A 323 13.43 19.15 -24.57
N GLU A 324 13.97 18.21 -25.33
CA GLU A 324 13.52 16.80 -25.35
C GLU A 324 13.63 16.12 -23.98
N LEU A 325 14.70 16.37 -23.22
CA LEU A 325 14.89 15.79 -21.87
C LEU A 325 13.90 16.33 -20.85
N VAL A 326 13.35 17.54 -21.05
CA VAL A 326 12.26 18.07 -20.24
C VAL A 326 10.92 17.47 -20.68
N LYS A 327 10.70 17.33 -21.98
CA LYS A 327 9.50 16.66 -22.54
C LYS A 327 9.41 15.21 -22.07
N ASP A 328 10.52 14.47 -22.04
CA ASP A 328 10.56 13.08 -21.53
C ASP A 328 10.06 13.00 -20.08
N LYS A 329 10.59 13.88 -19.21
CA LYS A 329 10.11 13.96 -17.81
C LYS A 329 8.63 14.29 -17.71
N LEU A 330 8.18 15.35 -18.40
CA LEU A 330 6.78 15.76 -18.37
C LEU A 330 5.84 14.68 -18.89
N ALA A 331 6.24 13.94 -19.93
CA ALA A 331 5.47 12.80 -20.46
C ALA A 331 5.37 11.66 -19.45
N TYR A 332 6.49 11.28 -18.81
CA TYR A 332 6.50 10.30 -17.75
C TYR A 332 5.63 10.70 -16.56
N MET A 333 5.78 11.95 -16.08
CA MET A 333 5.05 12.49 -14.94
C MET A 333 3.53 12.50 -15.22
N SER A 334 3.11 12.98 -16.39
CA SER A 334 1.71 13.04 -16.79
C SER A 334 1.09 11.64 -16.90
N ALA A 335 1.77 10.73 -17.58
CA ALA A 335 1.30 9.34 -17.74
C ALA A 335 1.29 8.58 -16.40
N GLY A 336 2.29 8.80 -15.55
CA GLY A 336 2.36 8.22 -14.21
C GLY A 336 1.21 8.70 -13.33
N ALA A 337 0.95 10.00 -13.25
CA ALA A 337 -0.15 10.56 -12.47
C ALA A 337 -1.52 10.07 -12.97
N PHE A 338 -1.72 9.98 -14.29
CA PHE A 338 -2.93 9.41 -14.89
C PHE A 338 -3.15 7.94 -14.51
N ALA A 339 -2.08 7.15 -14.54
CA ALA A 339 -2.13 5.74 -14.19
C ALA A 339 -2.37 5.54 -12.67
N MET A 340 -1.73 6.36 -11.82
CA MET A 340 -1.96 6.35 -10.36
C MET A 340 -3.43 6.62 -10.04
N GLU A 341 -4.02 7.65 -10.63
CA GLU A 341 -5.44 7.98 -10.44
C GLU A 341 -6.35 6.84 -10.93
N SER A 342 -6.05 6.29 -12.11
CA SER A 342 -6.82 5.19 -12.68
C SER A 342 -6.82 3.96 -11.77
N ALA A 343 -5.65 3.57 -11.26
CA ALA A 343 -5.51 2.44 -10.34
C ALA A 343 -6.16 2.73 -8.98
N THR A 344 -5.99 3.95 -8.44
CA THR A 344 -6.57 4.33 -7.13
C THR A 344 -8.09 4.22 -7.14
N PHE A 345 -8.75 4.81 -8.13
CA PHE A 345 -10.21 4.80 -8.18
C PHE A 345 -10.79 3.44 -8.58
N GLN A 346 -10.07 2.68 -9.41
CA GLN A 346 -10.45 1.30 -9.74
C GLN A 346 -10.35 0.38 -8.51
N THR A 347 -9.26 0.49 -7.72
CA THR A 347 -9.08 -0.28 -6.49
C THR A 347 -10.12 0.11 -5.42
N ALA A 348 -10.42 1.41 -5.30
CA ALA A 348 -11.48 1.86 -4.39
C ALA A 348 -12.85 1.32 -4.78
N ALA A 349 -13.18 1.32 -6.09
CA ALA A 349 -14.41 0.74 -6.60
C ALA A 349 -14.48 -0.79 -6.40
N LEU A 350 -13.35 -1.49 -6.46
CA LEU A 350 -13.27 -2.92 -6.15
C LEU A 350 -13.64 -3.19 -4.68
N ILE A 351 -13.12 -2.38 -3.75
CA ILE A 351 -13.50 -2.46 -2.33
C ILE A 351 -15.00 -2.17 -2.16
N ASP A 352 -15.51 -1.11 -2.79
CA ASP A 352 -16.91 -0.69 -2.69
C ASP A 352 -17.89 -1.70 -3.33
N SER A 353 -17.41 -2.57 -4.24
CA SER A 353 -18.23 -3.64 -4.81
C SER A 353 -18.56 -4.79 -3.86
N GLY A 354 -17.98 -4.78 -2.65
CA GLY A 354 -18.15 -5.84 -1.65
C GLY A 354 -17.33 -7.10 -1.95
N SER A 355 -16.31 -7.00 -2.82
CA SER A 355 -15.35 -8.09 -3.01
C SER A 355 -14.56 -8.32 -1.72
N ASP A 356 -14.28 -9.58 -1.39
CA ASP A 356 -13.34 -9.94 -0.32
C ASP A 356 -11.89 -10.06 -0.82
N GLU A 357 -11.69 -10.02 -2.15
CA GLU A 357 -10.41 -10.23 -2.84
C GLU A 357 -9.90 -8.90 -3.41
N TYR A 358 -9.15 -8.14 -2.61
CA TYR A 358 -8.52 -6.86 -3.01
C TYR A 358 -7.14 -6.64 -2.39
N MET A 359 -6.66 -7.57 -1.56
CA MET A 359 -5.41 -7.42 -0.80
C MET A 359 -4.19 -7.26 -1.72
N VAL A 360 -4.14 -8.02 -2.82
CA VAL A 360 -3.04 -7.95 -3.79
C VAL A 360 -3.11 -6.65 -4.58
N GLU A 361 -4.29 -6.24 -5.00
CA GLU A 361 -4.54 -5.01 -5.75
C GLU A 361 -4.18 -3.76 -4.93
N THR A 362 -4.51 -3.73 -3.63
CA THR A 362 -4.14 -2.63 -2.73
C THR A 362 -2.63 -2.56 -2.51
N ALA A 363 -1.95 -3.71 -2.39
CA ALA A 363 -0.50 -3.78 -2.30
C ALA A 363 0.18 -3.30 -3.60
N MET A 364 -0.31 -3.75 -4.77
CA MET A 364 0.17 -3.30 -6.09
C MET A 364 -0.01 -1.79 -6.26
N LEU A 365 -1.19 -1.25 -5.92
CA LEU A 365 -1.47 0.18 -5.96
C LEU A 365 -0.48 0.96 -5.09
N LYS A 366 -0.29 0.53 -3.83
CA LYS A 366 0.60 1.23 -2.88
C LYS A 366 2.03 1.28 -3.39
N VAL A 367 2.59 0.16 -3.82
CA VAL A 367 3.96 0.10 -4.36
C VAL A 367 4.09 1.00 -5.59
N PHE A 368 3.19 0.85 -6.56
CA PHE A 368 3.20 1.63 -7.79
C PHE A 368 3.09 3.13 -7.54
N ALA A 369 2.10 3.56 -6.75
CA ALA A 369 1.84 4.98 -6.53
C ALA A 369 2.98 5.67 -5.77
N THR A 370 3.57 5.01 -4.79
CA THR A 370 4.66 5.59 -4.00
C THR A 370 5.98 5.66 -4.77
N ASP A 371 6.31 4.66 -5.58
CA ASP A 371 7.51 4.66 -6.43
C ASP A 371 7.39 5.70 -7.56
N VAL A 372 6.21 5.79 -8.20
CA VAL A 372 5.95 6.79 -9.26
C VAL A 372 5.96 8.20 -8.69
N LEU A 373 5.34 8.45 -7.52
CA LEU A 373 5.37 9.76 -6.87
C LEU A 373 6.79 10.18 -6.54
N TRP A 374 7.60 9.27 -5.97
CA TRP A 374 8.99 9.57 -5.65
C TRP A 374 9.76 10.09 -6.86
N ARG A 375 9.60 9.43 -8.00
CA ARG A 375 10.22 9.88 -9.26
C ARG A 375 9.63 11.20 -9.76
N ILE A 376 8.31 11.39 -9.73
CA ILE A 376 7.65 12.63 -10.16
C ILE A 376 8.17 13.83 -9.37
N ILE A 377 8.32 13.73 -8.04
CA ILE A 377 8.84 14.82 -7.22
C ILE A 377 10.29 15.14 -7.60
N ASN A 378 11.14 14.11 -7.75
CA ASN A 378 12.53 14.32 -8.16
C ASN A 378 12.63 14.95 -9.57
N ASP A 379 11.83 14.50 -10.53
CA ASP A 379 11.76 15.10 -11.87
C ASP A 379 11.24 16.56 -11.83
N THR A 380 10.31 16.87 -10.91
CA THR A 380 9.85 18.25 -10.68
C THR A 380 10.97 19.13 -10.15
N ILE A 381 11.71 18.68 -9.15
CA ILE A 381 12.88 19.37 -8.59
C ILE A 381 13.92 19.58 -9.69
N GLN A 382 14.17 18.58 -10.51
CA GLN A 382 15.12 18.66 -11.62
C GLN A 382 14.71 19.69 -12.68
N ILE A 383 13.42 19.77 -13.03
CA ILE A 383 12.89 20.77 -13.99
C ILE A 383 12.99 22.20 -13.43
N TYR A 384 12.72 22.39 -12.12
CA TYR A 384 12.84 23.69 -11.47
C TYR A 384 14.30 24.09 -11.21
N GLY A 385 15.22 23.11 -11.15
CA GLY A 385 16.62 23.34 -10.84
C GLY A 385 16.84 23.84 -9.41
N GLY A 386 17.86 24.67 -9.21
CA GLY A 386 18.24 25.18 -7.88
C GLY A 386 17.08 25.81 -7.11
N LYS A 387 16.11 26.43 -7.79
CA LYS A 387 14.96 27.07 -7.15
C LYS A 387 14.15 26.09 -6.29
N ALA A 388 13.98 24.83 -6.72
CA ALA A 388 13.21 23.83 -5.99
C ALA A 388 13.98 23.22 -4.80
N TYR A 389 15.25 23.50 -4.67
CA TYR A 389 16.07 23.03 -3.55
C TYR A 389 15.89 23.91 -2.30
N PHE A 390 15.43 25.13 -2.46
CA PHE A 390 15.19 26.08 -1.38
C PHE A 390 13.75 26.02 -0.89
N THR A 391 13.54 26.51 0.35
CA THR A 391 12.25 26.39 1.08
C THR A 391 11.18 27.40 0.66
N ASP A 392 11.45 28.26 -0.31
CA ASP A 392 10.47 29.18 -0.93
C ASP A 392 9.59 28.48 -1.98
N GLU A 393 9.96 27.27 -2.43
CA GLU A 393 9.11 26.37 -3.21
C GLU A 393 8.72 25.13 -2.37
N PRO A 394 7.61 24.47 -2.65
CA PRO A 394 7.11 23.38 -1.81
C PRO A 394 7.85 22.05 -1.99
N PHE A 395 8.70 21.90 -3.01
CA PHE A 395 9.14 20.59 -3.51
C PHE A 395 10.15 19.90 -2.60
N GLU A 396 11.02 20.64 -1.88
CA GLU A 396 11.93 20.05 -0.91
C GLU A 396 11.16 19.41 0.25
N ARG A 397 10.08 20.06 0.75
CA ARG A 397 9.19 19.50 1.76
C ARG A 397 8.43 18.31 1.21
N MET A 398 7.87 18.40 0.00
CA MET A 398 7.17 17.28 -0.64
C MET A 398 8.08 16.06 -0.82
N MET A 399 9.37 16.27 -1.11
CA MET A 399 10.35 15.20 -1.19
C MET A 399 10.54 14.53 0.18
N ARG A 400 10.69 15.30 1.25
CA ARG A 400 10.79 14.77 2.61
C ARG A 400 9.53 14.02 3.03
N ASP A 401 8.35 14.56 2.71
CA ASP A 401 7.06 13.96 3.01
C ASP A 401 6.85 12.65 2.23
N ALA A 402 7.26 12.60 0.97
CA ALA A 402 7.09 11.43 0.12
C ALA A 402 8.00 10.24 0.51
N ARG A 403 9.13 10.49 1.17
CA ARG A 403 10.11 9.42 1.47
C ARG A 403 9.54 8.32 2.35
N ILE A 404 8.71 8.67 3.32
CA ILE A 404 8.10 7.69 4.22
C ILE A 404 7.12 6.76 3.50
N ASN A 405 6.51 7.19 2.39
CA ASN A 405 5.48 6.44 1.70
C ASN A 405 5.99 5.09 1.16
N THR A 406 7.27 4.96 0.84
CA THR A 406 7.89 3.69 0.41
C THR A 406 8.26 2.76 1.57
N ILE A 407 8.13 3.23 2.82
CA ILE A 407 8.50 2.49 4.05
C ILE A 407 7.25 2.12 4.85
N GLY A 408 6.38 3.09 5.14
CA GLY A 408 5.17 2.92 5.95
C GLY A 408 4.10 2.07 5.29
N GLU A 409 3.21 1.47 6.08
CA GLU A 409 2.12 0.58 5.67
C GLU A 409 2.57 -0.63 4.84
N GLY A 410 3.75 -1.15 5.15
CA GLY A 410 4.45 -2.20 4.43
C GLY A 410 5.50 -1.62 3.48
N ALA A 411 6.79 -1.88 3.77
CA ALA A 411 7.88 -1.45 2.90
C ALA A 411 7.70 -2.01 1.48
N ASN A 412 8.00 -1.21 0.44
CA ASN A 412 7.77 -1.60 -0.95
C ASN A 412 8.48 -2.90 -1.33
N ASP A 413 9.68 -3.14 -0.79
CA ASP A 413 10.42 -4.39 -1.05
C ASP A 413 9.70 -5.61 -0.46
N VAL A 414 9.14 -5.48 0.74
CA VAL A 414 8.35 -6.53 1.40
C VAL A 414 7.03 -6.78 0.66
N LEU A 415 6.34 -5.70 0.27
CA LEU A 415 5.10 -5.82 -0.50
C LEU A 415 5.32 -6.41 -1.88
N ALA A 416 6.43 -6.12 -2.55
CA ALA A 416 6.75 -6.73 -3.84
C ALA A 416 6.94 -8.26 -3.70
N VAL A 417 7.65 -8.70 -2.66
CA VAL A 417 7.77 -10.14 -2.36
C VAL A 417 6.39 -10.74 -2.05
N PHE A 418 5.57 -10.08 -1.24
CA PHE A 418 4.21 -10.50 -0.92
C PHE A 418 3.33 -10.64 -2.18
N ILE A 419 3.30 -9.62 -3.06
CA ILE A 419 2.55 -9.62 -4.33
C ILE A 419 2.93 -10.84 -5.19
N ALA A 420 4.23 -11.13 -5.32
CA ALA A 420 4.70 -12.27 -6.09
C ALA A 420 4.32 -13.60 -5.43
N LEU A 421 4.55 -13.73 -4.12
CA LEU A 421 4.33 -14.99 -3.40
C LEU A 421 2.85 -15.41 -3.39
N VAL A 422 1.92 -14.45 -3.20
CA VAL A 422 0.47 -14.76 -3.23
C VAL A 422 0.08 -15.29 -4.62
N GLY A 423 0.49 -14.63 -5.69
CA GLY A 423 0.17 -15.09 -7.05
C GLY A 423 0.83 -16.41 -7.42
N LEU A 424 2.10 -16.61 -7.04
CA LEU A 424 2.84 -17.86 -7.31
C LEU A 424 2.31 -19.05 -6.50
N ARG A 425 1.88 -18.83 -5.24
CA ARG A 425 1.32 -19.87 -4.36
C ARG A 425 0.11 -20.55 -5.00
N ASP A 426 -0.84 -19.77 -5.49
CA ASP A 426 -2.09 -20.31 -6.00
C ASP A 426 -1.86 -21.15 -7.28
N VAL A 427 -0.99 -20.68 -8.18
CA VAL A 427 -0.56 -21.46 -9.36
C VAL A 427 0.21 -22.72 -8.93
N GLY A 428 1.09 -22.62 -7.92
CA GLY A 428 1.86 -23.74 -7.38
C GLY A 428 0.98 -24.82 -6.78
N LEU A 429 -0.05 -24.43 -6.01
CA LEU A 429 -1.03 -25.36 -5.43
C LEU A 429 -1.83 -26.09 -6.50
N GLU A 430 -2.25 -25.40 -7.56
CA GLU A 430 -2.93 -26.04 -8.68
C GLU A 430 -2.04 -27.04 -9.41
N LEU A 431 -0.78 -26.69 -9.68
CA LEU A 431 0.20 -27.58 -10.31
C LEU A 431 0.48 -28.83 -9.45
N LYS A 432 0.64 -28.66 -8.13
CA LYS A 432 0.84 -29.77 -7.19
C LYS A 432 -0.37 -30.69 -7.16
N GLY A 433 -1.58 -30.14 -7.10
CA GLY A 433 -2.84 -30.91 -7.13
C GLY A 433 -2.96 -31.78 -8.38
N VAL A 434 -2.47 -31.30 -9.53
CA VAL A 434 -2.44 -32.06 -10.78
C VAL A 434 -1.40 -33.17 -10.74
N LEU A 435 -0.18 -32.90 -10.24
CA LEU A 435 0.86 -33.92 -10.09
C LEU A 435 0.43 -35.05 -9.15
N ASP A 436 -0.25 -34.71 -8.06
CA ASP A 436 -0.76 -35.70 -7.10
C ASP A 436 -1.93 -36.51 -7.70
N ALA A 437 -2.79 -35.88 -8.51
CA ALA A 437 -3.84 -36.58 -9.25
C ALA A 437 -3.29 -37.55 -10.31
N LEU A 438 -2.16 -37.22 -10.95
CA LEU A 438 -1.47 -38.09 -11.90
C LEU A 438 -0.82 -39.30 -11.24
N LYS A 439 -0.38 -39.17 -9.96
CA LYS A 439 0.16 -40.32 -9.18
C LYS A 439 -0.91 -41.33 -8.76
N SER A 440 -2.20 -40.93 -8.75
CA SER A 440 -3.33 -41.79 -8.38
C SER A 440 -4.46 -41.68 -9.43
N PRO A 441 -4.28 -42.21 -10.65
CA PRO A 441 -5.17 -41.92 -11.78
C PRO A 441 -6.56 -42.55 -11.64
N PHE A 442 -6.73 -43.63 -10.89
CA PHE A 442 -7.98 -44.40 -10.85
C PHE A 442 -9.17 -43.75 -10.10
N GLY A 443 -8.99 -42.57 -9.51
CA GLY A 443 -10.06 -41.81 -8.82
C GLY A 443 -10.24 -40.38 -9.27
N ASN A 444 -9.36 -39.87 -10.16
CA ASN A 444 -9.25 -38.42 -10.42
C ASN A 444 -9.39 -38.01 -11.90
N PHE A 445 -9.95 -38.89 -12.77
CA PHE A 445 -10.10 -38.61 -14.21
C PHE A 445 -10.83 -37.28 -14.51
N GLY A 446 -11.85 -36.92 -13.71
CA GLY A 446 -12.57 -35.67 -13.88
C GLY A 446 -11.74 -34.42 -13.58
N LYS A 447 -10.87 -34.47 -12.54
CA LYS A 447 -9.96 -33.39 -12.18
C LYS A 447 -8.84 -33.21 -13.20
N ILE A 448 -8.29 -34.31 -13.71
CA ILE A 448 -7.24 -34.33 -14.74
C ILE A 448 -7.80 -33.84 -16.07
N GLY A 449 -8.99 -34.30 -16.47
CA GLY A 449 -9.66 -33.87 -17.71
C GLY A 449 -10.07 -32.41 -17.69
N GLY A 450 -10.61 -31.92 -16.58
CA GLY A 450 -10.95 -30.51 -16.39
C GLY A 450 -9.75 -29.57 -16.41
N PHE A 451 -8.63 -30.00 -15.81
CA PHE A 451 -7.37 -29.26 -15.87
C PHE A 451 -6.76 -29.25 -17.28
N ALA A 452 -6.66 -30.42 -17.91
CA ALA A 452 -6.15 -30.54 -19.27
C ALA A 452 -6.96 -29.72 -20.26
N GLY A 453 -8.29 -29.68 -20.12
CA GLY A 453 -9.20 -28.89 -20.97
C GLY A 453 -9.02 -27.38 -20.75
N ARG A 454 -8.98 -26.90 -19.49
CA ARG A 454 -8.72 -25.49 -19.19
C ARG A 454 -7.35 -25.07 -19.68
N ARG A 455 -6.34 -25.93 -19.53
CA ARG A 455 -4.97 -25.66 -19.93
C ARG A 455 -4.77 -25.66 -21.44
N LEU A 456 -5.35 -26.59 -22.17
CA LEU A 456 -5.35 -26.55 -23.63
C LEU A 456 -6.02 -25.26 -24.15
N GLY A 457 -7.11 -24.83 -23.51
CA GLY A 457 -7.74 -23.55 -23.81
C GLY A 457 -6.82 -22.35 -23.53
N SER A 458 -6.15 -22.31 -22.36
CA SER A 458 -5.25 -21.20 -21.99
C SER A 458 -3.95 -21.14 -22.81
N ILE A 459 -3.44 -22.29 -23.26
CA ILE A 459 -2.26 -22.36 -24.13
C ILE A 459 -2.62 -21.89 -25.55
N LEU A 460 -3.80 -22.24 -26.05
CA LEU A 460 -4.22 -21.97 -27.42
C LEU A 460 -4.82 -20.58 -27.63
N SER A 461 -5.49 -20.00 -26.62
CA SER A 461 -6.14 -18.68 -26.74
C SER A 461 -5.40 -17.58 -25.93
N THR A 462 -5.38 -16.37 -26.49
CA THR A 462 -5.03 -15.17 -25.73
C THR A 462 -6.28 -14.73 -24.96
N PRO A 463 -6.18 -14.42 -23.65
CA PRO A 463 -7.34 -13.95 -22.91
C PRO A 463 -7.89 -12.68 -23.53
N GLU A 464 -9.22 -12.63 -23.66
CA GLU A 464 -9.91 -11.45 -24.14
C GLU A 464 -9.95 -10.39 -23.04
N VAL A 465 -9.56 -9.17 -23.40
CA VAL A 465 -9.68 -7.99 -22.54
C VAL A 465 -10.85 -7.18 -23.06
N PRO A 466 -11.99 -7.12 -22.35
CA PRO A 466 -13.19 -6.50 -22.86
C PRO A 466 -13.05 -4.99 -22.94
N VAL A 467 -13.26 -4.43 -24.11
CA VAL A 467 -13.41 -3.00 -24.37
C VAL A 467 -14.59 -2.78 -25.33
N ARG A 468 -15.34 -1.71 -25.12
CA ARG A 468 -16.48 -1.36 -25.98
C ARG A 468 -16.08 -0.37 -27.07
N SER A 469 -15.01 0.41 -26.84
CA SER A 469 -14.50 1.40 -27.77
C SER A 469 -13.58 0.75 -28.80
N ALA A 470 -13.99 0.67 -30.05
CA ALA A 470 -13.23 0.04 -31.14
C ALA A 470 -11.80 0.59 -31.28
N SER A 471 -11.58 1.86 -30.94
CA SER A 471 -10.26 2.49 -30.97
C SER A 471 -9.25 1.87 -29.98
N LEU A 472 -9.72 1.14 -28.94
CA LEU A 472 -8.89 0.50 -27.92
C LEU A 472 -8.64 -0.99 -28.18
N ALA A 473 -9.17 -1.56 -29.24
CA ALA A 473 -9.08 -2.99 -29.53
C ALA A 473 -7.62 -3.49 -29.60
N ASP A 474 -6.72 -2.74 -30.24
CA ASP A 474 -5.32 -3.11 -30.34
C ASP A 474 -4.59 -3.04 -28.98
N ASP A 475 -4.93 -2.05 -28.14
CA ASP A 475 -4.38 -1.88 -26.80
C ASP A 475 -4.86 -3.03 -25.90
N ALA A 476 -6.14 -3.42 -25.98
CA ALA A 476 -6.73 -4.56 -25.29
C ALA A 476 -6.07 -5.88 -25.71
N ALA A 477 -5.94 -6.13 -27.01
CA ALA A 477 -5.28 -7.32 -27.53
C ALA A 477 -3.79 -7.41 -27.10
N ARG A 478 -3.10 -6.27 -27.01
CA ARG A 478 -1.72 -6.22 -26.50
C ARG A 478 -1.66 -6.59 -25.02
N LEU A 479 -2.57 -6.05 -24.21
CA LEU A 479 -2.66 -6.36 -22.78
C LEU A 479 -2.94 -7.86 -22.58
N GLY A 480 -3.89 -8.45 -23.30
CA GLY A 480 -4.18 -9.88 -23.24
C GLY A 480 -2.96 -10.76 -23.55
N ARG A 481 -2.16 -10.38 -24.58
CA ARG A 481 -0.90 -11.11 -24.88
C ARG A 481 0.12 -11.02 -23.75
N LEU A 482 0.23 -9.88 -23.07
CA LEU A 482 1.15 -9.70 -21.93
C LEU A 482 0.68 -10.49 -20.71
N VAL A 483 -0.64 -10.53 -20.44
CA VAL A 483 -1.22 -11.37 -19.39
C VAL A 483 -0.92 -12.85 -19.64
N LYS A 484 -1.17 -13.34 -20.87
CA LYS A 484 -0.80 -14.70 -21.26
C LYS A 484 0.70 -14.98 -21.02
N SER A 485 1.55 -14.02 -21.39
CA SER A 485 2.97 -14.15 -21.22
C SER A 485 3.37 -14.26 -19.74
N LEU A 486 2.77 -13.47 -18.84
CA LEU A 486 3.00 -13.58 -17.39
C LEU A 486 2.70 -15.00 -16.89
N GLY A 487 1.54 -15.57 -17.22
CA GLY A 487 1.19 -16.94 -16.84
C GLY A 487 2.23 -17.97 -17.30
N GLY A 488 2.73 -17.84 -18.53
CA GLY A 488 3.79 -18.68 -19.06
C GLY A 488 5.13 -18.53 -18.31
N GLN A 489 5.50 -17.30 -17.93
CA GLN A 489 6.72 -17.05 -17.13
C GLN A 489 6.58 -17.64 -15.73
N VAL A 490 5.44 -17.45 -15.07
CA VAL A 490 5.14 -17.99 -13.74
C VAL A 490 5.25 -19.51 -13.74
N GLU A 491 4.62 -20.17 -14.70
CA GLU A 491 4.70 -21.62 -14.81
C GLU A 491 6.15 -22.10 -15.02
N ARG A 492 6.89 -21.45 -15.91
CA ARG A 492 8.29 -21.78 -16.15
C ARG A 492 9.15 -21.59 -14.90
N LEU A 493 8.94 -20.52 -14.13
CA LEU A 493 9.65 -20.26 -12.87
C LEU A 493 9.36 -21.38 -11.85
N LEU A 494 8.08 -21.73 -11.64
CA LEU A 494 7.69 -22.79 -10.70
C LEU A 494 8.27 -24.16 -11.09
N ARG A 495 8.31 -24.48 -12.38
CA ARG A 495 8.93 -25.71 -12.86
C ARG A 495 10.45 -25.72 -12.69
N THR A 496 11.11 -24.57 -12.87
CA THR A 496 12.58 -24.46 -12.81
C THR A 496 13.07 -24.44 -11.37
N HIS A 497 12.41 -23.68 -10.50
CA HIS A 497 12.90 -23.42 -9.14
C HIS A 497 12.15 -24.20 -8.05
N GLN A 498 10.93 -24.70 -8.34
CA GLN A 498 10.08 -25.39 -7.39
C GLN A 498 9.96 -24.56 -6.08
N GLU A 499 10.13 -25.17 -4.93
CA GLU A 499 10.06 -24.48 -3.62
C GLU A 499 11.21 -23.48 -3.40
N ALA A 500 12.34 -23.65 -4.10
CA ALA A 500 13.46 -22.70 -3.99
C ALA A 500 13.11 -21.28 -4.48
N ILE A 501 12.01 -21.11 -5.22
CA ILE A 501 11.52 -19.78 -5.66
C ILE A 501 11.23 -18.86 -4.47
N LEU A 502 10.82 -19.42 -3.32
CA LEU A 502 10.51 -18.66 -2.11
C LEU A 502 11.69 -17.82 -1.59
N ASP A 503 12.92 -18.25 -1.86
CA ASP A 503 14.15 -17.58 -1.45
C ASP A 503 14.76 -16.71 -2.57
N ARG A 504 14.15 -16.68 -3.78
CA ARG A 504 14.66 -15.96 -4.96
C ARG A 504 14.04 -14.57 -5.09
N GLN A 505 14.31 -13.67 -4.13
CA GLN A 505 13.67 -12.35 -4.06
C GLN A 505 13.91 -11.48 -5.30
N TYR A 506 15.03 -11.59 -5.99
CA TYR A 506 15.26 -10.87 -7.25
C TYR A 506 14.25 -11.28 -8.32
N LEU A 507 13.96 -12.57 -8.45
CA LEU A 507 12.97 -13.07 -9.40
C LEU A 507 11.54 -12.69 -8.96
N LEU A 508 11.24 -12.79 -7.65
CA LEU A 508 9.96 -12.40 -7.09
C LEU A 508 9.67 -10.92 -7.36
N ARG A 509 10.67 -10.03 -7.18
CA ARG A 509 10.51 -8.60 -7.48
C ARG A 509 10.13 -8.36 -8.94
N ARG A 510 10.81 -9.00 -9.90
CA ARG A 510 10.51 -8.85 -11.34
C ARG A 510 9.12 -9.34 -11.71
N VAL A 511 8.67 -10.44 -11.09
CA VAL A 511 7.30 -10.95 -11.27
C VAL A 511 6.28 -9.99 -10.70
N ALA A 512 6.50 -9.46 -9.49
CA ALA A 512 5.63 -8.48 -8.85
C ALA A 512 5.51 -7.19 -9.67
N ASP A 513 6.65 -6.66 -10.16
CA ASP A 513 6.67 -5.46 -10.99
C ASP A 513 5.90 -5.66 -12.30
N ALA A 514 6.07 -6.82 -12.96
CA ALA A 514 5.34 -7.14 -14.18
C ALA A 514 3.83 -7.29 -13.92
N ALA A 515 3.44 -7.97 -12.86
CA ALA A 515 2.04 -8.14 -12.47
C ALA A 515 1.38 -6.80 -12.08
N THR A 516 2.10 -5.95 -11.34
CA THR A 516 1.65 -4.61 -10.96
C THR A 516 1.41 -3.73 -12.21
N GLU A 517 2.34 -3.74 -13.17
CA GLU A 517 2.18 -2.99 -14.42
C GLU A 517 0.99 -3.52 -15.26
N LEU A 518 0.70 -4.82 -15.22
CA LEU A 518 -0.48 -5.40 -15.87
C LEU A 518 -1.77 -4.95 -15.21
N TYR A 519 -1.83 -4.98 -13.88
CA TYR A 519 -2.97 -4.50 -13.11
C TYR A 519 -3.27 -3.02 -13.40
N VAL A 520 -2.25 -2.16 -13.29
CA VAL A 520 -2.41 -0.72 -13.56
C VAL A 520 -2.78 -0.48 -15.02
N SER A 521 -2.24 -1.27 -15.97
CA SER A 521 -2.64 -1.19 -17.39
C SER A 521 -4.10 -1.55 -17.61
N ALA A 522 -4.64 -2.53 -16.88
CA ALA A 522 -6.06 -2.88 -16.90
C ALA A 522 -6.92 -1.72 -16.39
N CYS A 523 -6.53 -1.08 -15.28
CA CYS A 523 -7.22 0.10 -14.73
C CYS A 523 -7.22 1.29 -15.71
N VAL A 524 -6.06 1.57 -16.34
CA VAL A 524 -5.93 2.63 -17.36
C VAL A 524 -6.82 2.34 -18.57
N LEU A 525 -6.82 1.11 -19.07
CA LEU A 525 -7.63 0.72 -20.21
C LEU A 525 -9.14 0.81 -19.91
N SER A 526 -9.56 0.34 -18.73
CA SER A 526 -10.95 0.42 -18.24
C SER A 526 -11.42 1.89 -18.16
N ARG A 527 -10.57 2.78 -17.64
CA ARG A 527 -10.85 4.23 -17.61
C ARG A 527 -10.99 4.81 -19.00
N LEU A 528 -10.03 4.56 -19.90
CA LEU A 528 -10.07 5.07 -21.26
C LEU A 528 -11.32 4.60 -22.01
N ASP A 529 -11.71 3.32 -21.85
CA ASP A 529 -12.90 2.78 -22.47
C ASP A 529 -14.18 3.47 -21.96
N ARG A 530 -14.25 3.78 -20.65
CA ARG A 530 -15.36 4.54 -20.09
C ARG A 530 -15.39 5.98 -20.60
N GLU A 531 -14.26 6.70 -20.51
CA GLU A 531 -14.18 8.12 -20.88
C GLU A 531 -14.50 8.38 -22.34
N GLN A 532 -14.14 7.48 -23.27
CA GLN A 532 -14.49 7.59 -24.68
C GLN A 532 -16.00 7.47 -24.97
N ARG A 533 -16.75 6.87 -24.06
CA ARG A 533 -18.19 6.68 -24.18
C ARG A 533 -19.00 7.66 -23.33
N ASP A 534 -18.33 8.52 -22.58
CA ASP A 534 -18.99 9.51 -21.72
C ASP A 534 -19.36 10.76 -22.56
N PRO A 535 -20.66 11.00 -22.82
CA PRO A 535 -21.09 12.13 -23.62
C PRO A 535 -20.94 13.48 -22.89
N HIS A 536 -20.69 13.46 -21.59
CA HIS A 536 -20.53 14.66 -20.77
C HIS A 536 -19.08 15.16 -20.70
N LEU A 537 -18.11 14.33 -21.11
CA LEU A 537 -16.71 14.73 -21.14
C LEU A 537 -16.39 15.56 -22.41
N PRO A 538 -15.73 16.72 -22.26
CA PRO A 538 -15.28 17.50 -23.40
C PRO A 538 -14.33 16.68 -24.31
N ALA A 539 -14.53 16.74 -25.62
CA ALA A 539 -13.73 15.97 -26.60
C ALA A 539 -12.21 16.21 -26.44
N ALA A 540 -11.80 17.44 -26.11
CA ALA A 540 -10.39 17.78 -25.87
C ALA A 540 -9.82 17.06 -24.64
N VAL A 541 -10.63 16.84 -23.59
CA VAL A 541 -10.24 16.07 -22.40
C VAL A 541 -10.08 14.61 -22.76
N VAL A 542 -11.06 14.04 -23.47
CA VAL A 542 -11.01 12.64 -23.93
C VAL A 542 -9.78 12.39 -24.81
N ALA A 543 -9.51 13.28 -25.78
CA ALA A 543 -8.35 13.15 -26.66
C ALA A 543 -7.01 13.23 -25.89
N ARG A 544 -6.89 14.15 -24.95
CA ARG A 544 -5.70 14.27 -24.09
C ARG A 544 -5.51 13.02 -23.22
N ASN A 545 -6.56 12.57 -22.56
CA ASN A 545 -6.51 11.42 -21.68
C ASN A 545 -6.18 10.14 -22.47
N LEU A 546 -6.76 9.98 -23.67
CA LEU A 546 -6.44 8.90 -24.58
C LEU A 546 -4.95 8.87 -24.96
N ALA A 547 -4.39 10.02 -25.35
CA ALA A 547 -2.97 10.13 -25.69
C ALA A 547 -2.07 9.78 -24.48
N THR A 548 -2.40 10.34 -23.31
CA THR A 548 -1.66 10.11 -22.05
C THR A 548 -1.72 8.63 -21.61
N GLY A 549 -2.91 8.06 -21.61
CA GLY A 549 -3.11 6.66 -21.21
C GLY A 549 -2.45 5.69 -22.18
N ARG A 550 -2.53 5.92 -23.50
CA ARG A 550 -1.83 5.12 -24.50
C ARG A 550 -0.31 5.18 -24.35
N TYR A 551 0.24 6.36 -24.06
CA TYR A 551 1.67 6.48 -23.78
C TYR A 551 2.06 5.65 -22.54
N TYR A 552 1.23 5.67 -21.47
CA TYR A 552 1.42 4.78 -20.32
C TYR A 552 1.40 3.32 -20.73
N LEU A 553 0.36 2.84 -21.44
CA LEU A 553 0.22 1.45 -21.86
C LEU A 553 1.40 0.96 -22.71
N GLN A 554 1.95 1.82 -23.58
CA GLN A 554 3.12 1.50 -24.39
C GLN A 554 4.40 1.37 -23.56
N THR A 555 4.60 2.29 -22.60
CA THR A 555 5.79 2.29 -21.74
C THR A 555 5.72 1.16 -20.72
N ALA A 556 4.54 0.87 -20.13
CA ALA A 556 4.27 -0.28 -19.27
C ALA A 556 4.59 -1.60 -20.00
N ALA A 557 4.13 -1.75 -21.24
CA ALA A 557 4.43 -2.95 -22.05
C ALA A 557 5.94 -3.17 -22.29
N ARG A 558 6.74 -2.10 -22.36
CA ARG A 558 8.20 -2.20 -22.43
C ARG A 558 8.79 -2.68 -21.11
N ARG A 559 8.39 -2.08 -19.97
CA ARG A 559 8.85 -2.47 -18.64
C ARG A 559 8.50 -3.93 -18.32
N ILE A 560 7.28 -4.37 -18.64
CA ILE A 560 6.84 -5.77 -18.48
C ILE A 560 7.78 -6.72 -19.25
N ARG A 561 8.08 -6.43 -20.53
CA ARG A 561 8.97 -7.27 -21.32
C ARG A 561 10.41 -7.26 -20.78
N GLN A 562 10.90 -6.13 -20.29
CA GLN A 562 12.21 -6.03 -19.63
C GLN A 562 12.27 -6.92 -18.39
N ASN A 563 11.23 -6.88 -17.53
CA ASN A 563 11.14 -7.78 -16.39
C ASN A 563 11.13 -9.25 -16.81
N PHE A 564 10.35 -9.63 -17.84
CA PHE A 564 10.34 -11.01 -18.34
C PHE A 564 11.70 -11.46 -18.88
N ALA A 565 12.40 -10.61 -19.59
CA ALA A 565 13.76 -10.92 -20.07
C ALA A 565 14.73 -11.10 -18.89
N ALA A 566 14.66 -10.22 -17.89
CA ALA A 566 15.52 -10.24 -16.72
C ALA A 566 15.24 -11.43 -15.76
N LEU A 567 14.13 -12.16 -15.91
CA LEU A 567 13.93 -13.43 -15.20
C LEU A 567 14.95 -14.50 -15.59
N TRP A 568 15.49 -14.44 -16.82
CA TRP A 568 16.32 -15.50 -17.40
C TRP A 568 17.71 -15.04 -17.80
N SER A 569 17.92 -13.73 -17.94
CA SER A 569 19.21 -13.10 -18.26
C SER A 569 19.41 -11.94 -17.31
N ASN A 570 20.23 -12.14 -16.29
CA ASN A 570 20.43 -11.19 -15.18
C ASN A 570 21.82 -11.38 -14.56
N ASP A 571 22.15 -10.48 -13.64
CA ASP A 571 23.41 -10.43 -12.89
C ASP A 571 23.22 -10.76 -11.40
N ASP A 572 22.20 -11.58 -11.04
CA ASP A 572 21.79 -11.83 -9.64
C ASP A 572 22.90 -12.47 -8.81
N ASP A 573 23.66 -13.39 -9.38
CA ASP A 573 24.77 -14.06 -8.69
C ASP A 573 25.91 -13.07 -8.42
N GLN A 574 26.26 -12.22 -9.39
CA GLN A 574 27.26 -11.17 -9.22
C GLN A 574 26.78 -10.12 -8.21
N THR A 575 25.50 -9.71 -8.26
CA THR A 575 24.91 -8.79 -7.29
C THR A 575 25.03 -9.33 -5.88
N THR A 576 24.71 -10.61 -5.68
CA THR A 576 24.84 -11.29 -4.38
C THR A 576 26.29 -11.36 -3.93
N ALA A 577 27.21 -11.71 -4.84
CA ALA A 577 28.64 -11.81 -4.52
C ALA A 577 29.21 -10.46 -4.05
N ILE A 578 28.90 -9.36 -4.77
CA ILE A 578 29.34 -8.01 -4.37
C ILE A 578 28.75 -7.60 -3.01
N ALA A 579 27.47 -7.87 -2.78
CA ALA A 579 26.83 -7.56 -1.51
C ALA A 579 27.47 -8.32 -0.34
N ASN A 580 27.78 -9.61 -0.52
CA ASN A 580 28.44 -10.44 0.49
C ASN A 580 29.83 -9.91 0.86
N LEU A 581 30.62 -9.47 -0.14
CA LEU A 581 31.92 -8.85 0.15
C LEU A 581 31.81 -7.63 1.07
N LEU A 582 30.73 -6.84 0.94
CA LEU A 582 30.48 -5.69 1.82
C LEU A 582 30.03 -6.12 3.23
N LEU A 583 29.25 -7.19 3.31
CA LEU A 583 28.70 -7.70 4.57
C LEU A 583 29.73 -8.48 5.41
N GLU A 584 30.69 -9.12 4.78
CA GLU A 584 31.79 -9.84 5.44
C GLU A 584 32.77 -8.90 6.14
N GLY A 585 32.77 -7.62 5.82
CA GLY A 585 33.69 -6.61 6.35
C GLY A 585 35.12 -6.78 5.84
N PRO A 586 36.05 -5.85 6.11
CA PRO A 586 37.45 -6.09 5.85
C PRO A 586 37.88 -7.29 6.69
N ALA A 587 38.53 -8.28 6.03
CA ALA A 587 39.09 -9.43 6.73
C ALA A 587 39.87 -8.93 7.93
N ALA A 588 39.51 -9.37 9.14
CA ALA A 588 40.31 -9.09 10.31
C ALA A 588 41.73 -9.53 9.99
N ASP A 589 42.67 -8.58 9.98
CA ASP A 589 44.09 -8.85 9.75
C ASP A 589 44.54 -10.01 10.64
N ALA A 590 44.58 -11.18 10.09
CA ALA A 590 45.21 -12.34 10.70
C ALA A 590 46.73 -12.13 10.57
N GLY A 591 47.29 -11.41 11.52
CA GLY A 591 48.74 -11.39 11.63
C GLY A 591 49.37 -10.04 11.95
N SER A 592 49.30 -9.59 13.20
CA SER A 592 50.43 -8.92 13.79
C SER A 592 50.60 -9.41 15.24
N ASN A 593 51.30 -10.55 15.35
CA ASN A 593 52.05 -10.88 16.56
C ASN A 593 53.17 -9.84 16.73
N GLY A 594 53.21 -9.22 17.87
CA GLY A 594 54.52 -8.84 18.42
C GLY A 594 54.70 -7.37 18.76
N GLN A 595 54.71 -7.19 20.00
CA GLN A 595 55.50 -6.32 20.86
C GLN A 595 54.73 -5.23 21.60
N SER A 596 54.44 -5.61 22.83
CA SER A 596 54.22 -4.71 23.94
C SER A 596 55.41 -3.76 24.13
N THR A 597 55.20 -2.46 24.01
CA THR A 597 55.99 -1.48 24.79
C THR A 597 55.00 -0.60 25.53
N GLY A 598 55.05 -0.74 26.85
CA GLY A 598 54.25 0.06 27.75
C GLY A 598 54.62 1.53 27.68
N HIS A 599 53.59 2.35 27.76
CA HIS A 599 53.70 3.69 28.34
C HIS A 599 52.43 3.98 29.12
N THR A 600 52.60 4.17 30.41
CA THR A 600 51.63 4.58 31.42
C THR A 600 51.28 6.07 31.27
N PRO A 601 50.17 6.53 31.86
CA PRO A 601 49.45 7.73 31.46
C PRO A 601 49.87 9.00 32.21
N GLY A 602 49.55 10.11 31.62
CA GLY A 602 49.64 11.40 32.29
C GLY A 602 48.71 12.43 31.64
N HIS A 603 47.75 12.84 32.45
CA HIS A 603 46.83 13.98 32.38
C HIS A 603 45.64 13.89 31.44
#